data_eef84323fc6de3f0f525faf24c72798d
#
_entry.id   eef84323fc6de3f0f525faf24c72798d
#
_cell.length_a   1.000
_cell.length_b   1.000
_cell.length_c   1.000
_cell.angle_alpha   90.00
_cell.angle_beta   90.00
_cell.angle_gamma   90.00
#
_symmetry.space_group_name_H-M   'P 1'
#
loop_
_entity.id
_entity.type
_entity.pdbx_description
1 polymer ?
#
loop_
_entity_poly.entity_id
_entity_poly.type
_entity_poly.pdbx_seq_one_letter_code
_entity_poly.pdbx_strand_id
1 'polypeptide(L)'
;QTFYAGTPRTDFWPGRTFVRLLKGETINFGFDPRLYKVAAPKGLTFLAYNSTGYTNSTDMDDYIGVPNALPRVETYYQAATNINFFSKEVLSATRGEVLMEYSEVLFILSEINNWSQTHYVNAVRANMERLNVPAASINTFVASLPAANAKNVLTQKYVMLFSNPDEGWNEYRRTGYPDTEVLLMPGETAVRPHDGSTY
;
A
#
# COMPACT_ATOMS: atom_id res chain seq x y z
N GLN A 1 8.74 7.24 -17.49
CA GLN A 1 8.19 6.21 -18.37
C GLN A 1 9.25 5.34 -19.05
N THR A 2 10.48 5.49 -18.72
CA THR A 2 11.58 4.62 -19.11
C THR A 2 12.20 3.92 -17.91
N PHE A 3 11.36 3.51 -16.96
CA PHE A 3 11.83 2.81 -15.77
C PHE A 3 12.51 1.46 -16.09
N TYR A 4 12.39 0.96 -17.33
CA TYR A 4 12.73 -0.42 -17.68
C TYR A 4 13.44 -0.65 -19.01
N ALA A 5 13.93 0.35 -19.70
CA ALA A 5 14.80 0.10 -20.84
C ALA A 5 16.18 -0.37 -20.36
N GLY A 6 16.26 -1.62 -19.95
CA GLY A 6 17.52 -2.35 -19.75
C GLY A 6 18.01 -2.52 -18.31
N THR A 7 17.67 -1.67 -17.35
CA THR A 7 18.07 -1.85 -15.95
C THR A 7 16.93 -1.40 -15.03
N PRO A 8 16.23 -2.32 -14.38
CA PRO A 8 15.18 -1.98 -13.43
C PRO A 8 15.73 -1.11 -12.30
N ARG A 9 15.00 -0.06 -11.93
CA ARG A 9 15.38 0.78 -10.81
C ARG A 9 15.12 0.06 -9.50
N THR A 10 16.08 0.16 -8.58
CA THR A 10 16.04 -0.43 -7.25
C THR A 10 15.86 0.60 -6.15
N ASP A 11 15.49 1.83 -6.52
CA ASP A 11 15.43 2.98 -5.62
C ASP A 11 13.99 3.41 -5.29
N PHE A 12 13.01 2.54 -5.57
CA PHE A 12 11.60 2.72 -5.18
C PHE A 12 11.09 1.48 -4.44
N TRP A 13 10.53 1.72 -3.26
CA TRP A 13 10.00 0.66 -2.38
C TRP A 13 8.70 1.10 -1.74
N PRO A 14 7.82 0.16 -1.36
CA PRO A 14 6.63 0.50 -0.59
C PRO A 14 7.03 1.03 0.81
N GLY A 15 6.41 2.13 1.21
CA GLY A 15 6.64 2.72 2.52
C GLY A 15 6.14 1.84 3.66
N ARG A 16 6.86 1.84 4.80
CA ARG A 16 6.52 1.04 5.98
C ARG A 16 5.10 1.33 6.50
N THR A 17 4.71 2.58 6.56
CA THR A 17 3.37 2.97 7.02
C THR A 17 2.28 2.35 6.18
N PHE A 18 2.45 2.33 4.87
CA PHE A 18 1.50 1.73 3.95
C PHE A 18 1.47 0.20 4.06
N VAL A 19 2.64 -0.44 4.17
CA VAL A 19 2.74 -1.90 4.37
C VAL A 19 2.07 -2.31 5.69
N ARG A 20 2.33 -1.59 6.79
CA ARG A 20 1.71 -1.84 8.11
C ARG A 20 0.19 -1.70 8.06
N LEU A 21 -0.30 -0.70 7.32
CA LEU A 21 -1.74 -0.53 7.12
C LEU A 21 -2.35 -1.76 6.43
N LEU A 22 -1.73 -2.24 5.36
CA LEU A 22 -2.19 -3.43 4.63
C LEU A 22 -2.03 -4.74 5.43
N LYS A 23 -1.08 -4.81 6.35
CA LYS A 23 -0.94 -5.92 7.31
C LYS A 23 -2.02 -5.90 8.38
N GLY A 24 -2.74 -4.80 8.56
CA GLY A 24 -3.73 -4.61 9.62
C GLY A 24 -3.10 -4.25 10.98
N GLU A 25 -1.88 -3.69 10.99
CA GLU A 25 -1.13 -3.37 12.22
C GLU A 25 -1.47 -1.98 12.79
N THR A 26 -2.11 -1.10 12.03
CA THR A 26 -2.31 0.30 12.43
C THR A 26 -3.73 0.65 12.80
N ILE A 27 -4.72 0.10 12.10
CA ILE A 27 -6.14 0.26 12.40
C ILE A 27 -6.86 -1.06 12.17
N ASN A 28 -8.05 -1.20 12.75
CA ASN A 28 -8.76 -2.47 12.83
C ASN A 28 -9.45 -2.90 11.51
N PHE A 29 -8.69 -2.98 10.42
CA PHE A 29 -9.18 -3.56 9.16
C PHE A 29 -8.83 -5.04 9.03
N GLY A 30 -7.87 -5.54 9.81
CA GLY A 30 -7.28 -6.84 9.60
C GLY A 30 -6.37 -6.88 8.36
N PHE A 31 -5.98 -8.07 7.95
CA PHE A 31 -5.09 -8.27 6.80
C PHE A 31 -5.80 -7.90 5.49
N ASP A 32 -5.21 -6.98 4.76
CA ASP A 32 -5.69 -6.52 3.45
C ASP A 32 -4.94 -7.25 2.32
N PRO A 33 -5.61 -8.08 1.53
CA PRO A 33 -4.96 -8.89 0.49
C PRO A 33 -4.38 -8.06 -0.67
N ARG A 34 -4.64 -6.75 -0.74
CA ARG A 34 -3.96 -5.84 -1.67
C ARG A 34 -2.46 -5.73 -1.37
N LEU A 35 -2.01 -6.13 -0.18
CA LEU A 35 -0.58 -6.22 0.13
C LEU A 35 0.18 -7.00 -0.93
N TYR A 36 -0.35 -8.14 -1.35
CA TYR A 36 0.28 -9.00 -2.36
C TYR A 36 0.29 -8.40 -3.78
N LYS A 37 -0.53 -7.38 -4.00
CA LYS A 37 -0.59 -6.61 -5.25
C LYS A 37 0.36 -5.43 -5.27
N VAL A 38 0.80 -4.99 -4.08
CA VAL A 38 1.68 -3.82 -3.91
C VAL A 38 3.12 -4.24 -3.68
N ALA A 39 3.37 -5.22 -2.80
CA ALA A 39 4.70 -5.59 -2.34
C ALA A 39 5.05 -7.04 -2.68
N ALA A 40 6.30 -7.27 -3.07
CA ALA A 40 6.92 -8.58 -3.09
C ALA A 40 7.49 -8.90 -1.69
N PRO A 41 7.65 -10.18 -1.30
CA PRO A 41 8.26 -10.53 -0.02
C PRO A 41 9.74 -10.08 0.03
N LYS A 42 10.27 -9.87 1.25
CA LYS A 42 11.70 -9.55 1.47
C LYS A 42 12.62 -10.71 1.06
N GLY A 43 13.92 -10.45 1.05
CA GLY A 43 14.95 -11.47 0.78
C GLY A 43 15.14 -11.81 -0.70
N LEU A 44 14.43 -11.16 -1.60
CA LEU A 44 14.63 -11.32 -3.02
C LEU A 44 15.88 -10.56 -3.46
N THR A 45 16.80 -11.26 -4.10
CA THR A 45 17.84 -10.56 -4.86
C THR A 45 17.19 -9.88 -6.08
N PHE A 46 17.78 -8.78 -6.51
CA PHE A 46 17.33 -8.08 -7.71
C PHE A 46 17.29 -9.00 -8.95
N LEU A 47 18.28 -9.86 -9.08
CA LEU A 47 18.34 -10.81 -10.18
C LEU A 47 17.20 -11.83 -10.11
N ALA A 48 16.95 -12.43 -8.94
CA ALA A 48 15.85 -13.37 -8.74
C ALA A 48 14.51 -12.72 -8.98
N TYR A 49 14.30 -11.51 -8.45
CA TYR A 49 13.08 -10.73 -8.67
C TYR A 49 12.79 -10.54 -10.16
N ASN A 50 13.80 -10.21 -10.97
CA ASN A 50 13.61 -9.93 -12.39
C ASN A 50 13.51 -11.17 -13.28
N SER A 51 14.30 -12.21 -12.99
CA SER A 51 14.45 -13.36 -13.88
C SER A 51 13.37 -14.44 -13.68
N THR A 52 13.15 -14.87 -12.44
CA THR A 52 12.32 -16.05 -12.16
C THR A 52 10.94 -15.73 -11.58
N GLY A 53 10.73 -14.50 -11.16
CA GLY A 53 9.54 -14.15 -10.39
C GLY A 53 9.68 -14.57 -8.92
N TYR A 54 8.58 -14.43 -8.20
CA TYR A 54 8.48 -14.79 -6.79
C TYR A 54 7.09 -15.33 -6.48
N THR A 55 6.98 -16.05 -5.37
CA THR A 55 5.72 -16.45 -4.76
C THR A 55 5.48 -15.57 -3.54
N ASN A 56 4.25 -15.12 -3.34
CA ASN A 56 3.88 -14.38 -2.14
C ASN A 56 4.09 -15.25 -0.89
N SER A 57 4.64 -14.65 0.16
CA SER A 57 4.78 -15.31 1.44
C SER A 57 3.49 -15.21 2.25
N THR A 58 3.18 -16.23 3.02
CA THR A 58 2.12 -16.19 4.04
C THR A 58 2.63 -15.67 5.38
N ASP A 59 3.94 -15.56 5.54
CA ASP A 59 4.55 -14.94 6.72
C ASP A 59 4.53 -13.42 6.57
N MET A 60 3.82 -12.75 7.46
CA MET A 60 3.70 -11.28 7.44
C MET A 60 4.99 -10.57 7.83
N ASP A 61 5.94 -11.26 8.46
CA ASP A 61 7.27 -10.71 8.73
C ASP A 61 8.14 -10.59 7.48
N ASP A 62 7.70 -11.19 6.39
CA ASP A 62 8.32 -10.99 5.07
C ASP A 62 7.89 -9.68 4.40
N TYR A 63 6.99 -8.91 5.01
CA TYR A 63 6.54 -7.61 4.49
C TYR A 63 6.81 -6.51 5.52
N ILE A 64 7.82 -5.69 5.27
CA ILE A 64 8.33 -4.68 6.21
C ILE A 64 8.08 -3.26 5.70
N GLY A 65 8.32 -3.01 4.42
CA GLY A 65 8.34 -1.67 3.84
C GLY A 65 9.52 -0.82 4.30
N VAL A 66 9.74 0.30 3.63
CA VAL A 66 10.83 1.23 3.94
C VAL A 66 10.37 2.21 5.01
N PRO A 67 11.11 2.38 6.11
CA PRO A 67 10.86 3.44 7.06
C PRO A 67 10.89 4.82 6.39
N ASN A 68 10.01 5.72 6.83
CA ASN A 68 10.05 7.10 6.38
C ASN A 68 11.36 7.78 6.84
N ALA A 69 11.79 8.77 6.06
CA ALA A 69 12.96 9.60 6.38
C ALA A 69 14.31 8.87 6.47
N LEU A 70 14.42 7.65 5.94
CA LEU A 70 15.74 7.01 5.80
C LEU A 70 16.62 7.76 4.82
N PRO A 71 17.89 8.05 5.16
CA PRO A 71 18.87 8.57 4.22
C PRO A 71 19.04 7.62 3.02
N ARG A 72 19.27 8.18 1.83
CA ARG A 72 19.42 7.41 0.60
C ARG A 72 20.45 6.27 0.70
N VAL A 73 21.57 6.53 1.37
CA VAL A 73 22.67 5.55 1.57
C VAL A 73 22.17 4.34 2.34
N GLU A 74 21.43 4.56 3.42
CA GLU A 74 20.87 3.51 4.27
C GLU A 74 19.83 2.67 3.53
N THR A 75 18.97 3.33 2.76
CA THR A 75 17.95 2.68 1.95
C THR A 75 18.58 1.76 0.92
N TYR A 76 19.70 2.19 0.29
CA TYR A 76 20.40 1.39 -0.72
C TYR A 76 21.01 0.11 -0.14
N TYR A 77 21.67 0.18 1.02
CA TYR A 77 22.27 -0.99 1.67
C TYR A 77 21.23 -1.98 2.22
N GLN A 78 20.05 -1.51 2.51
CA GLN A 78 18.98 -2.33 3.06
C GLN A 78 18.10 -3.01 2.02
N ALA A 79 18.06 -2.45 0.81
CA ALA A 79 17.18 -2.91 -0.27
C ALA A 79 17.40 -4.38 -0.66
N ALA A 80 18.61 -4.91 -0.45
CA ALA A 80 18.96 -6.25 -0.91
C ALA A 80 18.45 -7.39 -0.03
N THR A 81 18.19 -7.15 1.28
CA THR A 81 17.90 -8.25 2.21
C THR A 81 16.75 -8.01 3.18
N ASN A 82 16.42 -6.76 3.47
CA ASN A 82 15.50 -6.40 4.56
C ASN A 82 14.30 -5.55 4.13
N ILE A 83 14.18 -5.21 2.86
CA ILE A 83 13.11 -4.36 2.35
C ILE A 83 12.38 -5.09 1.22
N ASN A 84 11.11 -4.78 1.07
CA ASN A 84 10.30 -5.31 -0.01
C ASN A 84 10.49 -4.51 -1.28
N PHE A 85 10.61 -5.16 -2.42
CA PHE A 85 10.36 -4.51 -3.71
C PHE A 85 8.87 -4.27 -3.90
N PHE A 86 8.51 -3.34 -4.75
CA PHE A 86 7.15 -3.31 -5.28
C PHE A 86 6.84 -4.60 -6.03
N SER A 87 5.58 -5.00 -6.04
CA SER A 87 5.16 -6.14 -6.85
C SER A 87 5.44 -5.91 -8.34
N LYS A 88 5.59 -7.00 -9.10
CA LYS A 88 5.73 -6.91 -10.56
C LYS A 88 4.54 -6.25 -11.24
N GLU A 89 3.36 -6.35 -10.65
CA GLU A 89 2.15 -5.70 -11.16
C GLU A 89 2.26 -4.17 -11.06
N VAL A 90 2.78 -3.64 -9.94
CA VAL A 90 3.02 -2.19 -9.77
C VAL A 90 4.06 -1.68 -10.75
N LEU A 91 5.13 -2.45 -10.95
CA LEU A 91 6.27 -2.04 -11.78
C LEU A 91 6.14 -2.46 -13.25
N SER A 92 5.02 -2.99 -13.69
CA SER A 92 4.84 -3.40 -15.09
C SER A 92 4.94 -2.21 -16.04
N ALA A 93 5.79 -2.33 -17.04
CA ALA A 93 5.96 -1.30 -18.08
C ALA A 93 4.70 -1.10 -18.96
N THR A 94 3.81 -2.09 -18.95
CA THR A 94 2.53 -2.06 -19.69
C THR A 94 1.34 -1.72 -18.80
N ARG A 95 1.58 -1.38 -17.54
CA ARG A 95 0.51 -0.95 -16.64
C ARG A 95 -0.12 0.35 -17.15
N GLY A 96 -1.44 0.32 -17.34
CA GLY A 96 -2.19 1.52 -17.71
C GLY A 96 -2.17 2.55 -16.55
N GLU A 97 -2.01 3.81 -16.90
CA GLU A 97 -2.20 4.91 -15.96
C GLU A 97 -3.67 5.01 -15.56
N VAL A 98 -3.92 5.10 -14.27
CA VAL A 98 -5.28 5.21 -13.74
C VAL A 98 -5.58 6.68 -13.45
N LEU A 99 -6.43 7.29 -14.26
CA LEU A 99 -6.84 8.68 -14.04
C LEU A 99 -7.98 8.78 -13.02
N MET A 100 -8.93 7.85 -13.06
CA MET A 100 -10.05 7.75 -12.14
C MET A 100 -10.57 6.32 -12.11
N GLU A 101 -10.99 5.85 -10.94
CA GLU A 101 -11.55 4.52 -10.75
C GLU A 101 -13.04 4.57 -10.40
N TYR A 102 -13.79 3.55 -10.80
CA TYR A 102 -15.17 3.38 -10.33
C TYR A 102 -15.28 3.30 -8.81
N SER A 103 -14.29 2.68 -8.16
CA SER A 103 -14.16 2.64 -6.71
C SER A 103 -14.07 4.03 -6.08
N GLU A 104 -13.44 5.00 -6.74
CA GLU A 104 -13.35 6.37 -6.26
C GLU A 104 -14.74 7.05 -6.23
N VAL A 105 -15.52 6.87 -7.29
CA VAL A 105 -16.91 7.35 -7.34
C VAL A 105 -17.72 6.76 -6.18
N LEU A 106 -17.56 5.47 -5.88
CA LEU A 106 -18.25 4.82 -4.77
C LEU A 106 -17.82 5.36 -3.39
N PHE A 107 -16.53 5.68 -3.22
CA PHE A 107 -16.07 6.34 -1.99
C PHE A 107 -16.69 7.72 -1.82
N ILE A 108 -16.76 8.52 -2.89
CA ILE A 108 -17.44 9.82 -2.89
C ILE A 108 -18.92 9.65 -2.54
N LEU A 109 -19.60 8.66 -3.15
CA LEU A 109 -20.98 8.36 -2.84
C LEU A 109 -21.18 7.93 -1.39
N SER A 110 -20.23 7.21 -0.79
CA SER A 110 -20.29 6.89 0.64
C SER A 110 -20.24 8.16 1.48
N GLU A 111 -19.32 9.07 1.19
CA GLU A 111 -19.13 10.32 1.92
C GLU A 111 -20.40 11.21 1.85
N ILE A 112 -20.90 11.51 0.65
CA ILE A 112 -22.05 12.41 0.47
C ILE A 112 -23.38 11.82 0.96
N ASN A 113 -23.47 10.49 1.09
CA ASN A 113 -24.60 9.80 1.68
C ASN A 113 -24.36 9.45 3.16
N ASN A 114 -23.75 10.35 3.90
CA ASN A 114 -23.50 10.24 5.33
C ASN A 114 -22.78 8.94 5.73
N TRP A 115 -21.69 8.64 5.04
CA TRP A 115 -20.85 7.45 5.26
C TRP A 115 -21.61 6.13 5.01
N SER A 116 -22.30 6.06 3.89
CA SER A 116 -23.07 4.85 3.51
C SER A 116 -22.20 3.60 3.51
N GLN A 117 -22.56 2.64 4.37
CA GLN A 117 -21.89 1.34 4.46
C GLN A 117 -21.90 0.58 3.13
N THR A 118 -23.01 0.62 2.41
CA THR A 118 -23.14 -0.08 1.13
C THR A 118 -22.17 0.46 0.09
N HIS A 119 -22.08 1.79 -0.05
CA HIS A 119 -21.15 2.40 -1.00
C HIS A 119 -19.70 2.14 -0.58
N TYR A 120 -19.39 2.21 0.71
CA TYR A 120 -18.07 1.93 1.25
C TYR A 120 -17.59 0.51 0.93
N VAL A 121 -18.40 -0.50 1.26
CA VAL A 121 -18.07 -1.91 0.98
C VAL A 121 -17.91 -2.16 -0.52
N ASN A 122 -18.81 -1.59 -1.33
CA ASN A 122 -18.73 -1.73 -2.78
C ASN A 122 -17.51 -1.02 -3.38
N ALA A 123 -17.08 0.12 -2.81
CA ALA A 123 -15.87 0.82 -3.22
C ALA A 123 -14.63 -0.04 -3.00
N VAL A 124 -14.48 -0.61 -1.80
CA VAL A 124 -13.36 -1.51 -1.48
C VAL A 124 -13.36 -2.73 -2.40
N ARG A 125 -14.52 -3.36 -2.59
CA ARG A 125 -14.67 -4.50 -3.49
C ARG A 125 -14.24 -4.17 -4.91
N ALA A 126 -14.75 -3.08 -5.48
CA ALA A 126 -14.45 -2.66 -6.86
C ALA A 126 -12.93 -2.41 -7.06
N ASN A 127 -12.27 -1.77 -6.09
CA ASN A 127 -10.83 -1.58 -6.14
C ASN A 127 -10.07 -2.91 -6.10
N MET A 128 -10.46 -3.85 -5.24
CA MET A 128 -9.83 -5.17 -5.15
C MET A 128 -10.04 -6.00 -6.42
N GLU A 129 -11.23 -5.95 -7.00
CA GLU A 129 -11.55 -6.62 -8.27
C GLU A 129 -10.68 -6.10 -9.40
N ARG A 130 -10.53 -4.77 -9.51
CA ARG A 130 -9.63 -4.15 -10.49
C ARG A 130 -8.18 -4.60 -10.32
N LEU A 131 -7.74 -4.80 -9.08
CA LEU A 131 -6.40 -5.31 -8.77
C LEU A 131 -6.28 -6.83 -8.92
N ASN A 132 -7.29 -7.51 -9.42
CA ASN A 132 -7.32 -8.96 -9.56
C ASN A 132 -7.01 -9.70 -8.24
N VAL A 133 -7.53 -9.22 -7.12
CA VAL A 133 -7.49 -9.93 -5.85
C VAL A 133 -8.45 -11.13 -5.95
N PRO A 134 -8.09 -12.32 -5.46
CA PRO A 134 -8.99 -13.47 -5.51
C PRO A 134 -10.34 -13.22 -4.82
N ALA A 135 -11.44 -13.63 -5.45
CA ALA A 135 -12.81 -13.36 -4.97
C ALA A 135 -13.05 -13.83 -3.53
N ALA A 136 -12.49 -14.98 -3.14
CA ALA A 136 -12.58 -15.48 -1.77
C ALA A 136 -11.93 -14.50 -0.76
N SER A 137 -10.76 -13.98 -1.08
CA SER A 137 -10.04 -12.99 -0.26
C SER A 137 -10.81 -11.68 -0.18
N ILE A 138 -11.38 -11.21 -1.30
CA ILE A 138 -12.26 -10.03 -1.32
C ILE A 138 -13.44 -10.23 -0.37
N ASN A 139 -14.15 -11.34 -0.49
CA ASN A 139 -15.33 -11.62 0.34
C ASN A 139 -14.98 -11.66 1.83
N THR A 140 -13.88 -12.30 2.18
CA THR A 140 -13.39 -12.33 3.58
C THR A 140 -13.07 -10.93 4.09
N PHE A 141 -12.34 -10.14 3.33
CA PHE A 141 -11.92 -8.81 3.76
C PHE A 141 -13.11 -7.84 3.88
N VAL A 142 -13.98 -7.79 2.87
CA VAL A 142 -15.13 -6.84 2.93
C VAL A 142 -16.13 -7.21 4.02
N ALA A 143 -16.24 -8.50 4.38
CA ALA A 143 -17.08 -8.94 5.50
C ALA A 143 -16.50 -8.53 6.88
N SER A 144 -15.19 -8.31 6.98
CA SER A 144 -14.53 -7.88 8.20
C SER A 144 -14.40 -6.36 8.35
N LEU A 145 -14.79 -5.59 7.34
CA LEU A 145 -14.67 -4.14 7.39
C LEU A 145 -15.50 -3.55 8.55
N PRO A 146 -14.90 -2.64 9.32
CA PRO A 146 -15.64 -1.93 10.37
C PRO A 146 -16.72 -1.02 9.78
N ALA A 147 -17.62 -0.54 10.64
CA ALA A 147 -18.69 0.36 10.24
C ALA A 147 -18.15 1.62 9.52
N ALA A 148 -18.86 2.05 8.47
CA ALA A 148 -18.49 3.23 7.72
C ALA A 148 -18.55 4.48 8.59
N ASN A 149 -17.48 5.25 8.55
CA ASN A 149 -17.33 6.58 9.12
C ASN A 149 -16.21 7.30 8.38
N ALA A 150 -15.99 8.57 8.65
CA ALA A 150 -14.98 9.38 7.98
C ALA A 150 -13.60 8.68 7.99
N LYS A 151 -13.12 8.25 9.16
CA LYS A 151 -11.82 7.60 9.31
C LYS A 151 -11.70 6.34 8.45
N ASN A 152 -12.67 5.43 8.56
CA ASN A 152 -12.59 4.13 7.89
C ASN A 152 -12.72 4.24 6.37
N VAL A 153 -13.68 5.05 5.90
CA VAL A 153 -13.93 5.26 4.47
C VAL A 153 -12.75 5.96 3.80
N LEU A 154 -12.27 7.06 4.38
CA LEU A 154 -11.19 7.86 3.80
C LEU A 154 -9.84 7.16 3.90
N THR A 155 -9.60 6.34 4.92
CA THR A 155 -8.39 5.51 4.97
C THR A 155 -8.42 4.43 3.88
N GLN A 156 -9.55 3.81 3.61
CA GLN A 156 -9.67 2.86 2.51
C GLN A 156 -9.60 3.55 1.13
N LYS A 157 -10.08 4.78 1.01
CA LYS A 157 -9.87 5.62 -0.18
C LYS A 157 -8.38 5.93 -0.39
N TYR A 158 -7.64 6.23 0.68
CA TYR A 158 -6.18 6.40 0.62
C TYR A 158 -5.48 5.14 0.09
N VAL A 159 -5.88 3.95 0.54
CA VAL A 159 -5.33 2.69 -0.01
C VAL A 159 -5.62 2.57 -1.50
N MET A 160 -6.81 2.92 -1.95
CA MET A 160 -7.18 2.92 -3.37
C MET A 160 -6.33 3.91 -4.18
N LEU A 161 -6.09 5.10 -3.64
CA LEU A 161 -5.31 6.17 -4.28
C LEU A 161 -3.79 5.91 -4.32
N PHE A 162 -3.32 4.77 -3.85
CA PHE A 162 -1.91 4.37 -3.94
C PHE A 162 -1.32 4.55 -5.34
N SER A 163 -2.10 4.32 -6.38
CA SER A 163 -1.69 4.49 -7.79
C SER A 163 -1.81 5.93 -8.30
N ASN A 164 -2.41 6.82 -7.52
CA ASN A 164 -2.60 8.23 -7.86
C ASN A 164 -2.22 9.10 -6.64
N PRO A 165 -0.91 9.27 -6.39
CA PRO A 165 -0.41 9.93 -5.19
C PRO A 165 -0.77 11.42 -5.12
N ASP A 166 -0.94 12.09 -6.26
CA ASP A 166 -1.33 13.50 -6.30
C ASP A 166 -2.75 13.67 -5.74
N GLU A 167 -3.67 12.80 -6.14
CA GLU A 167 -5.03 12.80 -5.60
C GLU A 167 -5.04 12.33 -4.14
N GLY A 168 -4.21 11.37 -3.77
CA GLY A 168 -4.01 10.97 -2.38
C GLY A 168 -3.57 12.13 -1.49
N TRP A 169 -2.69 12.99 -1.98
CA TRP A 169 -2.26 14.20 -1.29
C TRP A 169 -3.38 15.24 -1.19
N ASN A 170 -4.16 15.44 -2.26
CA ASN A 170 -5.31 16.34 -2.27
C ASN A 170 -6.37 15.91 -1.24
N GLU A 171 -6.67 14.60 -1.18
CA GLU A 171 -7.60 14.03 -0.20
C GLU A 171 -7.10 14.21 1.23
N TYR A 172 -5.83 13.96 1.49
CA TYR A 172 -5.25 14.20 2.81
C TYR A 172 -5.38 15.67 3.23
N ARG A 173 -5.05 16.61 2.36
CA ARG A 173 -5.19 18.06 2.64
C ARG A 173 -6.63 18.47 2.88
N ARG A 174 -7.57 17.84 2.19
CA ARG A 174 -9.00 18.14 2.32
C ARG A 174 -9.59 17.59 3.62
N THR A 175 -9.16 16.41 4.04
CA THR A 175 -9.86 15.62 5.06
C THR A 175 -9.05 15.38 6.33
N GLY A 176 -7.73 15.46 6.28
CA GLY A 176 -6.83 15.04 7.35
C GLY A 176 -6.68 13.52 7.51
N TYR A 177 -7.23 12.73 6.58
CA TYR A 177 -7.11 11.26 6.60
C TYR A 177 -6.20 10.74 5.48
N PRO A 178 -5.46 9.64 5.74
CA PRO A 178 -5.40 8.88 6.99
C PRO A 178 -4.78 9.68 8.12
N ASP A 179 -5.26 9.43 9.34
CA ASP A 179 -4.81 10.17 10.53
C ASP A 179 -3.48 9.63 11.09
N THR A 180 -3.12 10.11 12.26
CA THR A 180 -1.86 9.81 12.94
C THR A 180 -1.67 8.34 13.31
N GLU A 181 -2.73 7.54 13.38
CA GLU A 181 -2.60 6.09 13.63
C GLU A 181 -2.00 5.36 12.42
N VAL A 182 -2.11 5.94 11.23
CA VAL A 182 -1.57 5.37 9.99
C VAL A 182 -0.24 6.02 9.60
N LEU A 183 -0.16 7.34 9.71
CA LEU A 183 0.99 8.11 9.25
C LEU A 183 2.05 8.27 10.34
N LEU A 184 3.33 8.23 9.93
CA LEU A 184 4.44 8.62 10.79
C LEU A 184 4.37 10.13 11.06
N MET A 185 4.28 10.50 12.34
CA MET A 185 4.16 11.88 12.74
C MET A 185 5.52 12.57 12.97
N PRO A 186 5.60 13.91 12.86
CA PRO A 186 6.78 14.64 13.30
C PRO A 186 7.12 14.31 14.75
N GLY A 187 8.38 13.97 15.01
CA GLY A 187 8.85 13.55 16.33
C GLY A 187 8.76 12.04 16.59
N GLU A 188 8.13 11.27 15.72
CA GLU A 188 8.23 9.81 15.76
C GLU A 188 9.64 9.41 15.32
N THR A 189 10.29 8.61 16.16
CA THR A 189 11.70 8.25 15.94
C THR A 189 11.82 7.22 14.83
N ALA A 190 12.53 7.56 13.76
CA ALA A 190 12.88 6.59 12.74
C ALA A 190 14.05 5.72 13.25
N VAL A 191 13.87 4.41 13.21
CA VAL A 191 14.88 3.44 13.62
C VAL A 191 15.63 2.94 12.39
N ARG A 192 16.96 2.99 12.44
CA ARG A 192 17.79 2.41 11.39
C ARG A 192 17.69 0.89 11.44
N PRO A 193 17.20 0.22 10.37
CA PRO A 193 16.98 -1.21 10.43
C PRO A 193 18.23 -2.06 10.54
N HIS A 194 19.42 -1.53 10.14
CA HIS A 194 20.65 -2.32 10.13
C HIS A 194 21.36 -2.39 11.48
N ASP A 195 21.20 -1.41 12.35
CA ASP A 195 21.85 -1.35 13.65
C ASP A 195 20.92 -1.01 14.82
N GLY A 196 19.64 -0.75 14.54
CA GLY A 196 18.65 -0.39 15.55
C GLY A 196 18.83 1.02 16.14
N SER A 197 19.80 1.80 15.68
CA SER A 197 19.97 3.18 16.12
C SER A 197 18.84 4.08 15.66
N THR A 198 18.61 5.18 16.34
CA THR A 198 17.58 6.17 16.04
C THR A 198 18.18 7.45 15.50
N TYR A 199 17.42 8.23 14.72
CA TYR A 199 17.76 9.58 14.24
C TYR A 199 16.54 10.47 14.11
#